data_921d5e20c3da0104982bd15e19ef7261
#
_entry.id   921d5e20c3da0104982bd15e19ef7261
#
_cell.length_a   1.000
_cell.length_b   1.000
_cell.length_c   1.000
_cell.angle_alpha   90.00
_cell.angle_beta   90.00
_cell.angle_gamma   90.00
#
_symmetry.space_group_name_H-M   'P 1'
#
loop_
_entity.id
_entity.type
_entity.pdbx_description
1 polymer ?
#
loop_
_entity_poly.entity_id
_entity_poly.type
_entity_poly.pdbx_seq_one_letter_code
_entity_poly.pdbx_strand_id
1 'polypeptide(L)'
;MKTLYCDMDGVLVDFGAGALALVNEALENPKAYEGCPQYAALKKRLRELGREHVTLIDMEKPEYRGLAEDEVIPEARWLMKKLIFEQGAEWWENLPWTPNGRELWAGLLKYNPTILSAPMAGATGCEEGKRNWVRKNLGDPEVVLEDEKFHYAEGNVLVDDFAFNTVPWAEHGGHPVLHEDENVTATLTTVENLLG
;
A
#
# COMPACT_ATOMS: atom_id res chain seq x y z
N MET A 1 -15.65 16.33 -17.87
CA MET A 1 -15.34 14.89 -18.10
C MET A 1 -14.83 14.37 -16.77
N LYS A 2 -15.26 13.20 -16.31
CA LYS A 2 -14.78 12.62 -15.06
C LYS A 2 -13.35 12.12 -15.25
N THR A 3 -12.47 12.37 -14.28
CA THR A 3 -11.12 11.79 -14.25
C THR A 3 -11.15 10.50 -13.45
N LEU A 4 -10.44 9.48 -13.92
CA LEU A 4 -10.17 8.25 -13.18
C LEU A 4 -8.86 8.39 -12.43
N TYR A 5 -8.91 8.24 -11.13
CA TYR A 5 -7.76 8.10 -10.24
C TYR A 5 -7.61 6.65 -9.81
N CYS A 6 -6.37 6.18 -9.76
CA CYS A 6 -6.04 4.84 -9.30
C CYS A 6 -4.96 4.94 -8.23
N ASP A 7 -5.22 4.34 -7.06
CA ASP A 7 -4.19 4.20 -6.04
C ASP A 7 -3.08 3.25 -6.50
N MET A 8 -2.00 3.25 -5.78
CA MET A 8 -0.80 2.47 -6.07
C MET A 8 -0.63 1.33 -5.07
N ASP A 9 -0.48 1.63 -3.79
CA ASP A 9 -0.21 0.63 -2.75
C ASP A 9 -1.48 -0.19 -2.42
N GLY A 10 -1.41 -1.51 -2.48
CA GLY A 10 -2.55 -2.40 -2.28
C GLY A 10 -3.45 -2.57 -3.52
N VAL A 11 -3.29 -1.72 -4.54
CA VAL A 11 -4.06 -1.78 -5.80
C VAL A 11 -3.19 -2.31 -6.94
N LEU A 12 -2.05 -1.69 -7.20
CA LEU A 12 -1.10 -2.06 -8.25
C LEU A 12 0.19 -2.63 -7.67
N VAL A 13 0.61 -2.10 -6.52
CA VAL A 13 1.85 -2.43 -5.83
C VAL A 13 1.56 -3.19 -4.55
N ASP A 14 2.16 -4.35 -4.39
CA ASP A 14 2.10 -5.13 -3.16
C ASP A 14 3.13 -4.60 -2.14
N PHE A 15 2.82 -3.43 -1.58
CA PHE A 15 3.58 -2.82 -0.50
C PHE A 15 3.69 -3.78 0.70
N GLY A 16 2.62 -4.50 1.01
CA GLY A 16 2.57 -5.46 2.11
C GLY A 16 3.61 -6.56 1.95
N ALA A 17 3.70 -7.18 0.77
CA ALA A 17 4.70 -8.22 0.50
C ALA A 17 6.12 -7.66 0.59
N GLY A 18 6.36 -6.45 0.06
CA GLY A 18 7.66 -5.79 0.15
C GLY A 18 8.08 -5.52 1.61
N ALA A 19 7.16 -4.98 2.41
CA ALA A 19 7.39 -4.72 3.83
C ALA A 19 7.61 -6.02 4.64
N LEU A 20 6.81 -7.05 4.35
CA LEU A 20 6.93 -8.36 5.00
C LEU A 20 8.28 -9.01 4.72
N ALA A 21 8.73 -8.99 3.47
CA ALA A 21 10.04 -9.51 3.09
C ALA A 21 11.17 -8.79 3.85
N LEU A 22 11.11 -7.46 3.91
CA LEU A 22 12.10 -6.64 4.59
C LEU A 22 12.21 -6.95 6.09
N VAL A 23 11.08 -7.11 6.77
CA VAL A 23 11.04 -7.43 8.21
C VAL A 23 11.54 -8.85 8.47
N ASN A 24 11.12 -9.83 7.68
CA ASN A 24 11.54 -11.21 7.86
C ASN A 24 13.02 -11.42 7.55
N GLU A 25 13.58 -10.72 6.56
CA GLU A 25 15.03 -10.69 6.31
C GLU A 25 15.81 -10.13 7.51
N ALA A 26 15.30 -9.06 8.13
CA ALA A 26 15.91 -8.51 9.34
C ALA A 26 15.85 -9.48 10.53
N LEU A 27 14.80 -10.29 10.64
CA LEU A 27 14.68 -11.32 11.68
C LEU A 27 15.68 -12.47 11.48
N GLU A 28 16.09 -12.75 10.25
CA GLU A 28 17.11 -13.74 9.91
C GLU A 28 18.53 -13.22 10.16
N ASN A 29 18.73 -11.89 10.19
CA ASN A 29 20.05 -11.27 10.42
C ASN A 29 20.10 -10.48 11.74
N PRO A 30 20.12 -11.16 12.91
CA PRO A 30 19.97 -10.55 14.23
C PRO A 30 21.08 -9.56 14.60
N LYS A 31 22.28 -9.68 13.99
CA LYS A 31 23.44 -8.85 14.36
C LYS A 31 23.20 -7.35 14.13
N ALA A 32 22.40 -7.00 13.14
CA ALA A 32 22.11 -5.60 12.80
C ALA A 32 21.27 -4.88 13.90
N TYR A 33 20.57 -5.66 14.73
CA TYR A 33 19.64 -5.15 15.75
C TYR A 33 20.00 -5.59 17.16
N GLU A 34 21.24 -6.06 17.35
CA GLU A 34 21.76 -6.46 18.65
C GLU A 34 21.70 -5.27 19.62
N GLY A 35 21.08 -5.48 20.80
CA GLY A 35 20.87 -4.41 21.78
C GLY A 35 19.63 -3.55 21.58
N CYS A 36 18.84 -3.75 20.52
CA CYS A 36 17.57 -3.05 20.33
C CYS A 36 16.45 -3.68 21.17
N PRO A 37 15.88 -2.99 22.17
CA PRO A 37 14.85 -3.55 23.06
C PRO A 37 13.59 -4.01 22.31
N GLN A 38 13.13 -3.24 21.31
CA GLN A 38 11.94 -3.55 20.53
C GLN A 38 12.16 -4.81 19.68
N TYR A 39 13.34 -4.98 19.09
CA TYR A 39 13.70 -6.18 18.35
C TYR A 39 13.73 -7.41 19.27
N ALA A 40 14.31 -7.26 20.47
CA ALA A 40 14.33 -8.34 21.47
C ALA A 40 12.92 -8.72 21.94
N ALA A 41 12.03 -7.73 22.14
CA ALA A 41 10.64 -7.95 22.49
C ALA A 41 9.89 -8.69 21.36
N LEU A 42 10.06 -8.28 20.10
CA LEU A 42 9.50 -8.97 18.94
C LEU A 42 9.96 -10.43 18.88
N LYS A 43 11.26 -10.69 18.99
CA LYS A 43 11.80 -12.08 19.00
C LYS A 43 11.25 -12.92 20.14
N LYS A 44 11.04 -12.32 21.32
CA LYS A 44 10.41 -12.98 22.46
C LYS A 44 8.95 -13.34 22.14
N ARG A 45 8.16 -12.37 21.62
CA ARG A 45 6.75 -12.57 21.28
C ARG A 45 6.58 -13.66 20.21
N LEU A 46 7.39 -13.65 19.17
CA LEU A 46 7.36 -14.68 18.13
C LEU A 46 7.64 -16.08 18.69
N ARG A 47 8.63 -16.23 19.60
CA ARG A 47 8.91 -17.51 20.27
C ARG A 47 7.73 -17.99 21.14
N GLU A 48 7.08 -17.09 21.86
CA GLU A 48 5.87 -17.42 22.63
C GLU A 48 4.72 -17.92 21.75
N LEU A 49 4.64 -17.42 20.50
CA LEU A 49 3.68 -17.84 19.49
C LEU A 49 4.14 -19.07 18.68
N GLY A 50 5.34 -19.62 18.96
CA GLY A 50 5.89 -20.75 18.19
C GLY A 50 6.27 -20.41 16.76
N ARG A 51 6.57 -19.13 16.47
CA ARG A 51 6.90 -18.61 15.11
C ARG A 51 8.30 -18.02 15.08
N GLU A 52 8.90 -18.03 13.90
CA GLU A 52 10.20 -17.39 13.63
C GLU A 52 10.04 -16.08 12.84
N HIS A 53 8.95 -15.96 12.07
CA HIS A 53 8.66 -14.85 11.18
C HIS A 53 7.34 -14.15 11.55
N VAL A 54 7.23 -12.89 11.13
CA VAL A 54 5.98 -12.13 11.19
C VAL A 54 5.09 -12.44 9.99
N THR A 55 3.81 -12.12 10.12
CA THR A 55 2.82 -12.09 9.04
C THR A 55 2.40 -10.65 8.76
N LEU A 56 1.64 -10.43 7.70
CA LEU A 56 1.09 -9.10 7.37
C LEU A 56 0.21 -8.57 8.52
N ILE A 57 -0.63 -9.42 9.11
CA ILE A 57 -1.52 -9.05 10.22
C ILE A 57 -0.72 -8.52 11.41
N ASP A 58 0.42 -9.12 11.74
CA ASP A 58 1.26 -8.67 12.86
C ASP A 58 1.70 -7.21 12.73
N MET A 59 1.78 -6.69 11.50
CA MET A 59 2.27 -5.34 11.19
C MET A 59 1.15 -4.32 10.97
N GLU A 60 -0.11 -4.75 10.95
CA GLU A 60 -1.26 -3.89 10.71
C GLU A 60 -1.55 -2.93 11.87
N LYS A 61 -2.31 -1.88 11.58
CA LYS A 61 -2.98 -1.10 12.61
C LYS A 61 -4.35 -1.71 12.89
N PRO A 62 -4.65 -2.07 14.15
CA PRO A 62 -5.91 -2.69 14.51
C PRO A 62 -7.12 -1.89 13.99
N GLU A 63 -7.10 -0.58 14.20
CA GLU A 63 -8.17 0.33 13.80
C GLU A 63 -8.44 0.37 12.28
N TYR A 64 -7.47 -0.02 11.46
CA TYR A 64 -7.62 0.01 9.99
C TYR A 64 -8.29 -1.25 9.42
N ARG A 65 -8.19 -2.36 10.14
CA ARG A 65 -8.71 -3.65 9.69
C ARG A 65 -9.76 -4.24 10.63
N GLY A 66 -10.16 -3.47 11.66
CA GLY A 66 -11.12 -3.97 12.67
C GLY A 66 -10.58 -5.15 13.48
N LEU A 67 -9.27 -5.24 13.64
CA LEU A 67 -8.59 -6.29 14.41
C LEU A 67 -8.60 -5.98 15.90
N ALA A 68 -8.53 -7.02 16.75
CA ALA A 68 -8.25 -6.83 18.17
C ALA A 68 -6.75 -6.51 18.37
N GLU A 69 -6.43 -5.78 19.46
CA GLU A 69 -5.04 -5.38 19.77
C GLU A 69 -4.09 -6.57 19.97
N ASP A 70 -4.59 -7.73 20.39
CA ASP A 70 -3.82 -8.96 20.60
C ASP A 70 -3.57 -9.76 19.30
N GLU A 71 -4.24 -9.41 18.21
CA GLU A 71 -4.03 -10.00 16.89
C GLU A 71 -2.82 -9.40 16.15
N VAL A 72 -2.30 -8.27 16.61
CA VAL A 72 -1.15 -7.58 16.02
C VAL A 72 0.06 -7.59 16.97
N ILE A 73 1.23 -7.31 16.43
CA ILE A 73 2.48 -7.21 17.22
C ILE A 73 3.05 -5.80 17.01
N PRO A 74 2.86 -4.87 17.98
CA PRO A 74 3.32 -3.49 17.82
C PRO A 74 4.80 -3.35 17.49
N GLU A 75 5.65 -4.24 18.01
CA GLU A 75 7.08 -4.28 17.73
C GLU A 75 7.39 -4.68 16.29
N ALA A 76 6.55 -5.52 15.66
CA ALA A 76 6.68 -5.87 14.24
C ALA A 76 6.42 -4.63 13.36
N ARG A 77 5.37 -3.89 13.67
CA ARG A 77 5.05 -2.63 13.00
C ARG A 77 6.13 -1.56 13.20
N TRP A 78 6.65 -1.45 14.43
CA TRP A 78 7.76 -0.55 14.73
C TRP A 78 8.99 -0.91 13.87
N LEU A 79 9.37 -2.19 13.80
CA LEU A 79 10.51 -2.65 13.01
C LEU A 79 10.29 -2.38 11.52
N MET A 80 9.10 -2.68 11.00
CA MET A 80 8.71 -2.37 9.62
C MET A 80 8.95 -0.89 9.30
N LYS A 81 8.41 0.04 10.09
CA LYS A 81 8.57 1.47 9.86
C LYS A 81 10.03 1.89 9.90
N LYS A 82 10.78 1.43 10.92
CA LYS A 82 12.20 1.70 11.04
C LYS A 82 12.96 1.28 9.78
N LEU A 83 12.73 0.06 9.31
CA LEU A 83 13.39 -0.47 8.12
C LEU A 83 13.03 0.30 6.85
N ILE A 84 11.73 0.60 6.65
CA ILE A 84 11.28 1.33 5.47
C ILE A 84 11.86 2.75 5.44
N PHE A 85 12.00 3.42 6.59
CA PHE A 85 12.60 4.76 6.65
C PHE A 85 14.10 4.76 6.34
N GLU A 86 14.76 3.62 6.45
CA GLU A 86 16.16 3.42 6.08
C GLU A 86 16.35 3.08 4.59
N GLN A 87 15.24 2.80 3.86
CA GLN A 87 15.28 2.49 2.43
C GLN A 87 15.39 3.77 1.59
N GLY A 88 16.15 3.67 0.49
CA GLY A 88 16.18 4.69 -0.55
C GLY A 88 15.10 4.45 -1.63
N ALA A 89 15.12 5.30 -2.66
CA ALA A 89 14.17 5.22 -3.78
C ALA A 89 14.16 3.86 -4.49
N GLU A 90 15.30 3.19 -4.55
CA GLU A 90 15.44 1.88 -5.21
C GLU A 90 14.53 0.80 -4.60
N TRP A 91 14.32 0.80 -3.28
CA TRP A 91 13.41 -0.16 -2.65
C TRP A 91 11.97 0.06 -3.12
N TRP A 92 11.51 1.32 -3.12
CA TRP A 92 10.17 1.69 -3.58
C TRP A 92 9.95 1.40 -5.06
N GLU A 93 10.98 1.65 -5.89
CA GLU A 93 10.95 1.37 -7.34
C GLU A 93 10.85 -0.12 -7.67
N ASN A 94 11.35 -0.99 -6.80
CA ASN A 94 11.40 -2.44 -7.01
C ASN A 94 10.34 -3.21 -6.23
N LEU A 95 9.36 -2.55 -5.61
CA LEU A 95 8.21 -3.21 -5.01
C LEU A 95 7.47 -4.09 -6.04
N PRO A 96 6.99 -5.27 -5.62
CA PRO A 96 6.28 -6.17 -6.53
C PRO A 96 4.90 -5.61 -6.91
N TRP A 97 4.35 -6.10 -8.01
CA TRP A 97 2.96 -5.93 -8.33
C TRP A 97 2.09 -6.70 -7.34
N THR A 98 0.84 -6.22 -7.11
CA THR A 98 -0.20 -7.09 -6.56
C THR A 98 -0.45 -8.27 -7.52
N PRO A 99 -0.96 -9.41 -7.05
CA PRO A 99 -1.20 -10.59 -7.89
C PRO A 99 -1.96 -10.28 -9.19
N ASN A 100 -2.98 -9.43 -9.11
CA ASN A 100 -3.84 -9.09 -10.24
C ASN A 100 -3.70 -7.63 -10.73
N GLY A 101 -2.78 -6.85 -10.20
CA GLY A 101 -2.59 -5.44 -10.52
C GLY A 101 -2.30 -5.17 -12.01
N ARG A 102 -1.60 -6.09 -12.70
CA ARG A 102 -1.35 -5.97 -14.15
C ARG A 102 -2.63 -6.09 -14.97
N GLU A 103 -3.53 -7.00 -14.58
CA GLU A 103 -4.82 -7.18 -15.22
C GLU A 103 -5.70 -5.95 -14.99
N LEU A 104 -5.76 -5.48 -13.75
CA LEU A 104 -6.49 -4.27 -13.40
C LEU A 104 -6.00 -3.07 -14.24
N TRP A 105 -4.69 -2.81 -14.22
CA TRP A 105 -4.12 -1.69 -14.98
C TRP A 105 -4.45 -1.75 -16.46
N ALA A 106 -4.31 -2.92 -17.08
CA ALA A 106 -4.64 -3.12 -18.50
C ALA A 106 -6.11 -2.77 -18.80
N GLY A 107 -7.04 -3.11 -17.91
CA GLY A 107 -8.45 -2.77 -18.05
C GLY A 107 -8.76 -1.28 -17.84
N LEU A 108 -7.97 -0.58 -17.02
CA LEU A 108 -8.14 0.85 -16.74
C LEU A 108 -7.55 1.76 -17.82
N LEU A 109 -6.56 1.30 -18.59
CA LEU A 109 -5.80 2.12 -19.56
C LEU A 109 -6.69 2.89 -20.55
N LYS A 110 -7.81 2.30 -20.98
CA LYS A 110 -8.74 2.96 -21.93
C LYS A 110 -9.34 4.27 -21.41
N TYR A 111 -9.27 4.50 -20.08
CA TYR A 111 -9.79 5.70 -19.42
C TYR A 111 -8.69 6.73 -19.08
N ASN A 112 -7.44 6.47 -19.47
CA ASN A 112 -6.30 7.33 -19.19
C ASN A 112 -6.18 7.72 -17.70
N PRO A 113 -6.00 6.74 -16.79
CA PRO A 113 -6.02 6.98 -15.37
C PRO A 113 -4.82 7.80 -14.88
N THR A 114 -5.04 8.66 -13.90
CA THR A 114 -4.01 9.34 -13.12
C THR A 114 -3.71 8.49 -11.87
N ILE A 115 -2.45 8.26 -11.57
CA ILE A 115 -2.04 7.63 -10.31
C ILE A 115 -2.17 8.66 -9.19
N LEU A 116 -2.89 8.28 -8.11
CA LEU A 116 -3.08 9.11 -6.91
C LEU A 116 -2.73 8.31 -5.67
N SER A 117 -1.53 8.55 -5.14
CA SER A 117 -0.98 7.74 -4.04
C SER A 117 -0.43 8.61 -2.92
N ALA A 118 -0.63 8.19 -1.68
CA ALA A 118 -0.06 8.86 -0.51
C ALA A 118 1.45 8.56 -0.40
N PRO A 119 2.31 9.56 -0.24
CA PRO A 119 3.71 9.34 0.11
C PRO A 119 3.80 8.94 1.59
N MET A 120 4.74 8.06 1.95
CA MET A 120 4.98 7.75 3.35
C MET A 120 5.81 8.87 3.99
N ALA A 121 5.15 9.68 4.81
CA ALA A 121 5.79 10.81 5.49
C ALA A 121 7.04 10.37 6.28
N GLY A 122 8.17 11.02 6.01
CA GLY A 122 9.46 10.74 6.66
C GLY A 122 10.28 9.61 6.01
N ALA A 123 9.75 8.87 5.04
CA ALA A 123 10.50 7.87 4.28
C ALA A 123 11.28 8.52 3.13
N THR A 124 12.59 8.61 3.29
CA THR A 124 13.48 9.18 2.27
C THR A 124 13.40 8.36 0.98
N GLY A 125 13.23 9.04 -0.16
CA GLY A 125 13.14 8.38 -1.47
C GLY A 125 11.79 7.75 -1.82
N CYS A 126 10.78 7.79 -0.93
CA CYS A 126 9.45 7.26 -1.20
C CYS A 126 8.82 7.89 -2.45
N GLU A 127 8.76 9.22 -2.53
CA GLU A 127 8.17 9.92 -3.67
C GLU A 127 8.91 9.63 -4.98
N GLU A 128 10.24 9.69 -4.95
CA GLU A 128 11.08 9.37 -6.11
C GLU A 128 10.88 7.93 -6.56
N GLY A 129 10.92 6.98 -5.63
CA GLY A 129 10.77 5.56 -5.93
C GLY A 129 9.40 5.22 -6.47
N LYS A 130 8.32 5.80 -5.93
CA LYS A 130 6.95 5.64 -6.47
C LYS A 130 6.85 6.16 -7.91
N ARG A 131 7.40 7.34 -8.20
CA ARG A 131 7.42 7.88 -9.57
C ARG A 131 8.25 7.01 -10.53
N ASN A 132 9.39 6.49 -10.06
CA ASN A 132 10.21 5.57 -10.84
C ASN A 132 9.49 4.25 -11.12
N TRP A 133 8.81 3.70 -10.10
CA TRP A 133 7.99 2.50 -10.27
C TRP A 133 6.91 2.69 -11.34
N VAL A 134 6.18 3.81 -11.28
CA VAL A 134 5.13 4.16 -12.26
C VAL A 134 5.72 4.26 -13.66
N ARG A 135 6.81 5.01 -13.83
CA ARG A 135 7.48 5.16 -15.13
C ARG A 135 7.93 3.82 -15.69
N LYS A 136 8.53 2.98 -14.85
CA LYS A 136 9.05 1.66 -15.23
C LYS A 136 7.96 0.66 -15.63
N ASN A 137 6.82 0.70 -14.95
CA ASN A 137 5.80 -0.34 -15.04
C ASN A 137 4.54 0.07 -15.79
N LEU A 138 4.18 1.35 -15.79
CA LEU A 138 2.88 1.84 -16.30
C LEU A 138 3.00 2.69 -17.58
N GLY A 139 4.21 3.02 -18.04
CA GLY A 139 4.42 3.84 -19.24
C GLY A 139 4.28 5.34 -18.99
N ASP A 140 4.52 5.80 -17.76
CA ASP A 140 4.61 7.20 -17.35
C ASP A 140 3.27 7.99 -17.42
N PRO A 141 2.15 7.45 -16.87
CA PRO A 141 0.94 8.24 -16.67
C PRO A 141 1.18 9.39 -15.69
N GLU A 142 0.22 10.33 -15.61
CA GLU A 142 0.25 11.37 -14.59
C GLU A 142 0.29 10.77 -13.19
N VAL A 143 1.14 11.33 -12.31
CA VAL A 143 1.30 10.89 -10.91
C VAL A 143 1.12 12.07 -9.97
N VAL A 144 0.09 11.98 -9.14
CA VAL A 144 -0.17 12.87 -8.01
C VAL A 144 0.17 12.13 -6.73
N LEU A 145 1.03 12.73 -5.91
CA LEU A 145 1.38 12.22 -4.57
C LEU A 145 0.75 13.15 -3.53
N GLU A 146 -0.30 12.66 -2.87
CA GLU A 146 -1.13 13.43 -1.94
C GLU A 146 -1.74 12.51 -0.87
N ASP A 147 -1.62 12.90 0.40
CA ASP A 147 -2.20 12.17 1.53
C ASP A 147 -3.72 12.34 1.59
N GLU A 148 -4.21 13.58 1.41
CA GLU A 148 -5.63 13.92 1.47
C GLU A 148 -6.26 13.81 0.08
N LYS A 149 -6.39 12.57 -0.43
CA LYS A 149 -6.88 12.24 -1.77
C LYS A 149 -8.22 12.89 -2.11
N PHE A 150 -9.08 13.14 -1.12
CA PHE A 150 -10.40 13.73 -1.29
C PHE A 150 -10.39 15.13 -1.92
N HIS A 151 -9.25 15.84 -1.94
CA HIS A 151 -9.12 17.10 -2.65
C HIS A 151 -9.39 16.98 -4.16
N TYR A 152 -9.27 15.77 -4.71
CA TYR A 152 -9.51 15.47 -6.13
C TYR A 152 -10.86 14.81 -6.38
N ALA A 153 -11.73 14.69 -5.34
CA ALA A 153 -12.90 13.82 -5.38
C ALA A 153 -14.04 14.36 -6.27
N GLU A 154 -14.33 15.66 -6.24
CA GLU A 154 -15.55 16.23 -6.81
C GLU A 154 -15.80 15.78 -8.25
N GLY A 155 -16.84 14.96 -8.45
CA GLY A 155 -17.26 14.41 -9.73
C GLY A 155 -16.34 13.32 -10.34
N ASN A 156 -15.23 12.98 -9.70
CA ASN A 156 -14.21 12.05 -10.21
C ASN A 156 -14.38 10.63 -9.63
N VAL A 157 -13.69 9.67 -10.24
CA VAL A 157 -13.69 8.25 -9.83
C VAL A 157 -12.34 7.90 -9.19
N LEU A 158 -12.37 7.19 -8.06
CA LEU A 158 -11.17 6.65 -7.41
C LEU A 158 -11.28 5.14 -7.28
N VAL A 159 -10.27 4.42 -7.74
CA VAL A 159 -10.03 3.00 -7.43
C VAL A 159 -8.98 2.93 -6.33
N ASP A 160 -9.35 2.38 -5.16
CA ASP A 160 -8.50 2.33 -3.96
C ASP A 160 -8.93 1.14 -3.10
N ASP A 161 -7.99 0.44 -2.46
CA ASP A 161 -8.28 -0.74 -1.61
C ASP A 161 -8.60 -0.36 -0.16
N PHE A 162 -8.50 0.93 0.18
CA PHE A 162 -8.56 1.37 1.56
C PHE A 162 -9.78 2.25 1.86
N ALA A 163 -10.63 1.78 2.78
CA ALA A 163 -11.86 2.49 3.15
C ALA A 163 -11.62 3.90 3.71
N PHE A 164 -10.47 4.14 4.36
CA PHE A 164 -10.08 5.46 4.84
C PHE A 164 -9.83 6.49 3.73
N ASN A 165 -9.66 6.03 2.48
CA ASN A 165 -9.57 6.89 1.31
C ASN A 165 -10.93 6.98 0.59
N THR A 166 -11.62 5.84 0.43
CA THR A 166 -12.86 5.77 -0.35
C THR A 166 -14.04 6.43 0.35
N VAL A 167 -14.13 6.38 1.69
CA VAL A 167 -15.20 7.03 2.45
C VAL A 167 -15.12 8.56 2.36
N PRO A 168 -13.98 9.22 2.68
CA PRO A 168 -13.86 10.67 2.49
C PRO A 168 -14.02 11.10 1.03
N TRP A 169 -13.59 10.27 0.07
CA TRP A 169 -13.80 10.53 -1.35
C TRP A 169 -15.28 10.67 -1.70
N ALA A 170 -16.14 9.76 -1.20
CA ALA A 170 -17.58 9.83 -1.39
C ALA A 170 -18.21 11.08 -0.71
N GLU A 171 -17.75 11.40 0.51
CA GLU A 171 -18.23 12.56 1.27
C GLU A 171 -17.93 13.88 0.57
N HIS A 172 -16.89 13.93 -0.27
CA HIS A 172 -16.51 15.10 -1.07
C HIS A 172 -17.01 15.05 -2.53
N GLY A 173 -18.08 14.27 -2.79
CA GLY A 173 -18.76 14.26 -4.07
C GLY A 173 -18.10 13.44 -5.17
N GLY A 174 -17.15 12.58 -4.82
CA GLY A 174 -16.52 11.64 -5.74
C GLY A 174 -17.24 10.30 -5.82
N HIS A 175 -16.82 9.46 -6.76
CA HIS A 175 -17.34 8.11 -6.98
C HIS A 175 -16.25 7.10 -6.61
N PRO A 176 -16.23 6.57 -5.37
CA PRO A 176 -15.23 5.59 -4.96
C PRO A 176 -15.55 4.21 -5.51
N VAL A 177 -14.50 3.46 -5.83
CA VAL A 177 -14.54 2.03 -6.16
C VAL A 177 -13.57 1.34 -5.21
N LEU A 178 -14.11 0.72 -4.15
CA LEU A 178 -13.29 -0.07 -3.23
C LEU A 178 -12.82 -1.32 -3.95
N HIS A 179 -11.51 -1.45 -4.10
CA HIS A 179 -10.88 -2.54 -4.83
C HIS A 179 -10.50 -3.69 -3.91
N GLU A 180 -10.76 -4.90 -4.36
CA GLU A 180 -10.27 -6.15 -3.79
C GLU A 180 -9.49 -6.88 -4.89
N ASP A 181 -8.22 -7.20 -4.65
CA ASP A 181 -7.32 -7.74 -5.69
C ASP A 181 -7.88 -9.03 -6.33
N GLU A 182 -8.58 -9.87 -5.56
CA GLU A 182 -9.20 -11.08 -6.06
C GLU A 182 -10.43 -10.80 -6.95
N ASN A 183 -10.89 -9.55 -7.03
CA ASN A 183 -12.17 -9.18 -7.66
C ASN A 183 -12.03 -8.08 -8.74
N VAL A 184 -10.99 -8.21 -9.57
CA VAL A 184 -10.67 -7.24 -10.64
C VAL A 184 -11.87 -7.00 -11.57
N THR A 185 -12.58 -8.07 -11.94
CA THR A 185 -13.74 -7.96 -12.84
C THR A 185 -14.84 -7.05 -12.27
N ALA A 186 -15.11 -7.12 -10.97
CA ALA A 186 -16.11 -6.26 -10.33
C ALA A 186 -15.66 -4.81 -10.33
N THR A 187 -14.37 -4.55 -10.04
CA THR A 187 -13.76 -3.22 -10.10
C THR A 187 -13.90 -2.63 -11.50
N LEU A 188 -13.49 -3.35 -12.54
CA LEU A 188 -13.55 -2.89 -13.93
C LEU A 188 -14.99 -2.63 -14.39
N THR A 189 -15.94 -3.49 -14.01
CA THR A 189 -17.38 -3.31 -14.32
C THR A 189 -17.91 -2.04 -13.67
N THR A 190 -17.55 -1.78 -12.41
CA THR A 190 -17.97 -0.58 -11.69
C THR A 190 -17.40 0.68 -12.33
N VAL A 191 -16.12 0.68 -12.68
CA VAL A 191 -15.47 1.81 -13.39
C VAL A 191 -16.15 2.05 -14.75
N GLU A 192 -16.44 1.00 -15.51
CA GLU A 192 -17.14 1.12 -16.80
C GLU A 192 -18.52 1.76 -16.65
N ASN A 193 -19.30 1.37 -15.65
CA ASN A 193 -20.61 1.96 -15.36
C ASN A 193 -20.54 3.45 -14.95
N LEU A 194 -19.42 3.88 -14.37
CA LEU A 194 -19.23 5.25 -13.92
C LEU A 194 -18.69 6.20 -15.01
N LEU A 195 -17.94 5.66 -15.97
CA LEU A 195 -17.20 6.42 -16.98
C LEU A 195 -17.72 6.20 -18.42
N GLY A 196 -18.38 5.09 -18.67
CA GLY A 196 -18.97 4.74 -19.98
C GLY A 196 -20.37 5.27 -20.10
#